data_718b7e0359bf91abb9ebb48eedf1a311
#
_entry.id   718b7e0359bf91abb9ebb48eedf1a311
#
_cell.length_a   1.000
_cell.length_b   1.000
_cell.length_c   1.000
_cell.angle_alpha   90.00
_cell.angle_beta   90.00
_cell.angle_gamma   90.00
#
_symmetry.space_group_name_H-M   'P 1'
#
loop_
_entity.id
_entity.type
_entity.pdbx_description
1 polymer ?
#
loop_
_entity_poly.entity_id
_entity_poly.type
_entity_poly.pdbx_seq_one_letter_code
_entity_poly.pdbx_strand_id
1 'polypeptide(L)'
;GKDHISGGIAQTDVLGIFGKYGVFLATRWGDSGSYITSAYNIYLNYDGKGSKYGDICVKAETSDIENMPVYASIHSDNEGRLHMIIINRNWDKEGIAKINIGGNRTYTSCTIYGFDYQSPEIRKMGEVNNIQNNYFELKIPPLTVYHIVF
;
A
#
# COMPACT_ATOMS: atom_id res chain seq x y z
N GLY A 1 -9.76 -7.36 16.94
CA GLY A 1 -9.37 -6.91 15.77
C GLY A 1 -8.68 -7.76 14.71
N LYS A 2 -8.19 -9.00 14.98
CA LYS A 2 -7.41 -9.77 13.98
C LYS A 2 -8.19 -10.14 12.70
N ASP A 3 -9.51 -10.34 12.85
CA ASP A 3 -10.43 -10.68 11.76
C ASP A 3 -11.36 -9.51 11.39
N HIS A 4 -10.94 -8.30 11.69
CA HIS A 4 -11.65 -7.07 11.36
C HIS A 4 -10.73 -6.13 10.58
N ILE A 5 -11.28 -5.40 9.62
CA ILE A 5 -10.53 -4.49 8.73
C ILE A 5 -9.67 -3.48 9.50
N SER A 6 -10.13 -2.97 10.65
CA SER A 6 -9.36 -2.03 11.45
C SER A 6 -8.02 -2.61 11.94
N GLY A 7 -8.01 -3.92 12.26
CA GLY A 7 -6.76 -4.62 12.60
C GLY A 7 -5.83 -4.74 11.40
N GLY A 8 -6.37 -5.06 10.23
CA GLY A 8 -5.61 -5.11 8.97
C GLY A 8 -5.00 -3.75 8.61
N ILE A 9 -5.81 -2.69 8.67
CA ILE A 9 -5.36 -1.31 8.42
C ILE A 9 -4.25 -0.91 9.39
N ALA A 10 -4.48 -1.09 10.69
CA ALA A 10 -3.49 -0.74 11.71
C ALA A 10 -2.18 -1.51 11.53
N GLN A 11 -2.24 -2.81 11.23
CA GLN A 11 -1.05 -3.62 11.01
C GLN A 11 -0.32 -3.23 9.72
N THR A 12 -1.03 -2.94 8.63
CA THR A 12 -0.42 -2.47 7.38
C THR A 12 0.31 -1.15 7.60
N ASP A 13 -0.29 -0.25 8.32
CA ASP A 13 0.27 1.05 8.63
C ASP A 13 1.53 0.95 9.51
N VAL A 14 1.50 0.15 10.56
CA VAL A 14 2.66 -0.12 11.42
C VAL A 14 3.83 -0.70 10.63
N LEU A 15 3.57 -1.65 9.72
CA LEU A 15 4.62 -2.23 8.86
C LEU A 15 5.23 -1.17 7.92
N GLY A 16 4.40 -0.27 7.36
CA GLY A 16 4.88 0.85 6.56
C GLY A 16 5.75 1.83 7.37
N ILE A 17 5.33 2.15 8.60
CA ILE A 17 6.12 2.96 9.54
C ILE A 17 7.45 2.29 9.85
N PHE A 18 7.47 0.99 10.11
CA PHE A 18 8.71 0.24 10.37
C PHE A 18 9.67 0.32 9.20
N GLY A 19 9.19 0.13 7.98
CA GLY A 19 9.99 0.30 6.77
C GLY A 19 10.54 1.73 6.64
N LYS A 20 9.70 2.73 6.82
CA LYS A 20 10.06 4.16 6.72
C LYS A 20 11.17 4.56 7.70
N TYR A 21 11.15 4.01 8.92
CA TYR A 21 12.12 4.35 9.97
C TYR A 21 13.22 3.31 10.15
N GLY A 22 13.33 2.32 9.27
CA GLY A 22 14.42 1.34 9.27
C GLY A 22 14.42 0.43 10.50
N VAL A 23 13.27 0.02 10.99
CA VAL A 23 13.16 -0.92 12.11
C VAL A 23 13.66 -2.29 11.66
N PHE A 24 14.76 -2.75 12.26
CA PHE A 24 15.40 -4.01 11.88
C PHE A 24 14.59 -5.25 12.24
N LEU A 25 13.98 -5.25 13.42
CA LEU A 25 13.20 -6.38 13.92
C LEU A 25 12.05 -5.89 14.78
N ALA A 26 10.87 -6.41 14.54
CA ALA A 26 9.71 -6.24 15.40
C ALA A 26 8.93 -7.54 15.49
N THR A 27 8.45 -7.87 16.68
CA THR A 27 7.62 -9.06 16.90
C THR A 27 6.19 -8.64 17.22
N ARG A 28 5.25 -9.40 16.69
CA ARG A 28 3.85 -9.23 17.02
C ARG A 28 3.38 -10.34 17.96
N TRP A 29 2.72 -9.94 19.02
CA TRP A 29 2.06 -10.88 19.94
C TRP A 29 0.63 -11.21 19.47
N GLY A 30 0.26 -12.46 19.55
CA GLY A 30 -1.09 -12.96 19.29
C GLY A 30 -1.24 -13.68 17.95
N ASP A 31 -2.40 -14.30 17.74
CA ASP A 31 -2.70 -15.05 16.52
C ASP A 31 -2.80 -14.16 15.29
N SER A 32 -2.44 -14.72 14.15
CA SER A 32 -2.77 -14.15 12.85
C SER A 32 -4.23 -14.46 12.51
N GLY A 33 -5.04 -13.43 12.33
CA GLY A 33 -6.37 -13.57 11.74
C GLY A 33 -6.35 -13.19 10.27
N SER A 34 -7.50 -13.29 9.59
CA SER A 34 -7.60 -13.06 8.15
C SER A 34 -7.04 -11.70 7.71
N TYR A 35 -7.46 -10.60 8.35
CA TYR A 35 -7.00 -9.26 8.01
C TYR A 35 -5.54 -8.98 8.41
N ILE A 36 -5.06 -9.58 9.49
CA ILE A 36 -3.65 -9.47 9.87
C ILE A 36 -2.77 -10.20 8.84
N THR A 37 -3.20 -11.37 8.37
CA THR A 37 -2.52 -12.10 7.29
C THR A 37 -2.45 -11.27 6.02
N SER A 38 -3.54 -10.60 5.66
CA SER A 38 -3.57 -9.69 4.50
C SER A 38 -2.62 -8.51 4.66
N ALA A 39 -2.52 -7.94 5.87
CA ALA A 39 -1.59 -6.86 6.15
C ALA A 39 -0.11 -7.26 5.95
N TYR A 40 0.27 -8.49 6.27
CA TYR A 40 1.60 -9.00 5.93
C TYR A 40 1.74 -9.32 4.44
N ASN A 41 0.75 -9.99 3.86
CA ASN A 41 0.81 -10.43 2.47
C ASN A 41 0.78 -9.27 1.48
N ILE A 42 0.17 -8.13 1.82
CA ILE A 42 0.21 -6.94 0.94
C ILE A 42 1.65 -6.46 0.70
N TYR A 43 2.59 -6.75 1.61
CA TYR A 43 4.02 -6.47 1.46
C TYR A 43 4.80 -7.67 0.90
N LEU A 44 4.41 -8.90 1.20
CA LEU A 44 5.22 -10.09 0.96
C LEU A 44 4.72 -11.00 -0.18
N ASN A 45 3.46 -10.85 -0.58
CA ASN A 45 2.80 -11.71 -1.56
C ASN A 45 1.52 -11.07 -2.12
N TYR A 46 1.62 -9.82 -2.60
CA TYR A 46 0.45 -9.04 -3.00
C TYR A 46 -0.30 -9.60 -4.21
N ASP A 47 0.37 -10.39 -5.04
CA ASP A 47 -0.18 -10.97 -6.27
C ASP A 47 -0.51 -12.47 -6.14
N GLY A 48 -0.29 -13.07 -4.97
CA GLY A 48 -0.45 -14.51 -4.75
C GLY A 48 0.66 -15.37 -5.35
N LYS A 49 1.72 -14.77 -5.93
CA LYS A 49 2.85 -15.43 -6.58
C LYS A 49 4.20 -15.20 -5.88
N GLY A 50 4.15 -14.60 -4.70
CA GLY A 50 5.34 -14.29 -3.90
C GLY A 50 6.00 -12.96 -4.24
N SER A 51 5.38 -12.10 -5.05
CA SER A 51 5.91 -10.78 -5.35
C SER A 51 5.84 -9.86 -4.13
N LYS A 52 6.92 -9.08 -3.93
CA LYS A 52 7.14 -8.28 -2.73
C LYS A 52 7.09 -6.78 -3.02
N TYR A 53 6.80 -6.01 -1.98
CA TYR A 53 6.73 -4.56 -1.99
C TYR A 53 8.05 -3.86 -2.35
N GLY A 54 9.19 -4.46 -2.15
CA GLY A 54 10.50 -3.85 -2.36
C GLY A 54 11.29 -3.73 -1.07
N ASP A 55 12.58 -3.54 -1.19
CA ASP A 55 13.55 -3.61 -0.10
C ASP A 55 14.24 -2.27 0.19
N ILE A 56 14.04 -1.26 -0.65
CA ILE A 56 14.55 0.10 -0.44
C ILE A 56 13.37 1.06 -0.26
N CYS A 57 13.24 1.60 0.95
CA CYS A 57 12.23 2.61 1.24
C CYS A 57 12.59 3.93 0.56
N VAL A 58 11.64 4.54 -0.14
CA VAL A 58 11.81 5.85 -0.76
C VAL A 58 10.84 6.86 -0.14
N LYS A 59 11.16 8.15 -0.32
CA LYS A 59 10.36 9.23 0.25
C LYS A 59 8.93 9.20 -0.31
N ALA A 60 7.95 9.17 0.58
CA ALA A 60 6.54 9.34 0.28
C ALA A 60 5.91 10.28 1.30
N GLU A 61 5.12 11.23 0.82
CA GLU A 61 4.46 12.24 1.63
C GLU A 61 2.99 12.34 1.25
N THR A 62 2.16 12.66 2.21
CA THR A 62 0.73 12.91 2.05
C THR A 62 0.34 14.19 2.78
N SER A 63 -0.63 14.91 2.24
CA SER A 63 -1.24 16.06 2.92
C SER A 63 -2.20 15.66 4.04
N ASP A 64 -2.58 14.40 4.12
CA ASP A 64 -3.52 13.87 5.12
C ASP A 64 -2.99 12.55 5.73
N ILE A 65 -1.98 12.67 6.56
CA ILE A 65 -1.33 11.52 7.19
C ILE A 65 -2.25 10.79 8.19
N GLU A 66 -3.22 11.51 8.75
CA GLU A 66 -4.14 10.93 9.73
C GLU A 66 -5.15 10.00 9.07
N ASN A 67 -5.64 10.33 7.89
CA ASN A 67 -6.65 9.56 7.20
C ASN A 67 -6.12 8.74 6.03
N MET A 68 -5.07 9.24 5.35
CA MET A 68 -4.53 8.59 4.15
C MET A 68 -3.00 8.53 4.18
N PRO A 69 -2.39 7.72 5.07
CA PRO A 69 -0.95 7.51 5.07
C PRO A 69 -0.49 6.80 3.80
N VAL A 70 0.75 7.10 3.39
CA VAL A 70 1.39 6.57 2.19
C VAL A 70 2.80 6.10 2.48
N TYR A 71 3.19 5.00 1.87
CA TYR A 71 4.52 4.40 1.93
C TYR A 71 4.96 4.02 0.52
N ALA A 72 6.25 4.16 0.21
CA ALA A 72 6.77 3.79 -1.09
C ALA A 72 8.13 3.08 -0.99
N SER A 73 8.39 2.22 -1.96
CA SER A 73 9.65 1.48 -2.07
C SER A 73 10.01 1.21 -3.53
N ILE A 74 11.28 0.88 -3.72
CA ILE A 74 11.83 0.32 -4.94
C ILE A 74 12.58 -0.97 -4.62
N HIS A 75 12.95 -1.73 -5.65
CA HIS A 75 13.80 -2.90 -5.49
C HIS A 75 15.27 -2.56 -5.72
N SER A 76 16.18 -3.12 -4.92
CA SER A 76 17.62 -2.96 -5.08
C SER A 76 18.16 -3.55 -6.39
N ASP A 77 17.49 -4.58 -6.91
CA ASP A 77 17.84 -5.24 -8.19
C ASP A 77 17.11 -4.61 -9.39
N ASN A 78 16.10 -3.78 -9.15
CA ASN A 78 15.33 -3.08 -10.19
C ASN A 78 14.73 -1.77 -9.65
N GLU A 79 15.53 -0.73 -9.61
CA GLU A 79 15.12 0.61 -9.12
C GLU A 79 13.96 1.23 -9.92
N GLY A 80 13.67 0.72 -11.12
CA GLY A 80 12.53 1.17 -11.91
C GLY A 80 11.19 0.65 -11.42
N ARG A 81 11.19 -0.41 -10.61
CA ARG A 81 9.97 -0.98 -10.06
C ARG A 81 9.57 -0.24 -8.78
N LEU A 82 8.68 0.72 -8.96
CA LEU A 82 8.13 1.50 -7.86
C LEU A 82 6.89 0.81 -7.29
N HIS A 83 6.83 0.76 -5.97
CA HIS A 83 5.67 0.30 -5.21
C HIS A 83 5.18 1.40 -4.29
N MET A 84 3.86 1.49 -4.13
CA MET A 84 3.25 2.44 -3.22
C MET A 84 2.11 1.76 -2.47
N ILE A 85 2.08 1.92 -1.14
CA ILE A 85 0.93 1.54 -0.32
C ILE A 85 0.24 2.81 0.13
N ILE A 86 -1.06 2.90 -0.15
CA ILE A 86 -1.96 3.95 0.33
C ILE A 86 -3.07 3.31 1.14
N ILE A 87 -3.37 3.88 2.28
CA ILE A 87 -4.41 3.40 3.18
C ILE A 87 -5.47 4.50 3.32
N ASN A 88 -6.74 4.20 3.08
CA ASN A 88 -7.83 5.06 3.52
C ASN A 88 -8.40 4.53 4.83
N ARG A 89 -8.15 5.25 5.93
CA ARG A 89 -8.62 4.91 7.28
C ARG A 89 -10.01 5.43 7.58
N ASN A 90 -10.56 6.31 6.73
CA ASN A 90 -11.89 6.84 6.95
C ASN A 90 -12.90 5.71 6.99
N TRP A 91 -13.84 5.84 7.90
CA TRP A 91 -14.89 4.85 8.10
C TRP A 91 -15.97 4.90 7.01
N ASP A 92 -16.29 6.09 6.53
CA ASP A 92 -17.44 6.38 5.67
C ASP A 92 -17.12 7.30 4.49
N LYS A 93 -15.88 7.81 4.38
CA LYS A 93 -15.51 8.78 3.35
C LYS A 93 -14.55 8.18 2.34
N GLU A 94 -14.92 8.26 1.05
CA GLU A 94 -14.01 8.04 -0.06
C GLU A 94 -12.90 9.10 -0.04
N GLY A 95 -11.67 8.66 -0.23
CA GLY A 95 -10.52 9.54 -0.43
C GLY A 95 -10.23 9.74 -1.92
N ILE A 96 -9.73 10.92 -2.29
CA ILE A 96 -9.18 11.20 -3.61
C ILE A 96 -7.69 11.46 -3.46
N ALA A 97 -6.87 10.50 -3.89
CA ALA A 97 -5.43 10.64 -3.91
C ALA A 97 -4.99 11.29 -5.22
N LYS A 98 -4.41 12.48 -5.14
CA LYS A 98 -3.72 13.14 -6.25
C LYS A 98 -2.25 12.75 -6.18
N ILE A 99 -1.86 11.78 -7.00
CA ILE A 99 -0.55 11.16 -6.95
C ILE A 99 0.37 11.84 -7.94
N ASN A 100 1.52 12.30 -7.45
CA ASN A 100 2.57 12.91 -8.23
C ASN A 100 3.90 12.20 -7.93
N ILE A 101 4.49 11.56 -8.94
CA ILE A 101 5.72 10.77 -8.80
C ILE A 101 6.89 11.62 -9.28
N GLY A 102 7.78 11.95 -8.33
CA GLY A 102 9.02 12.67 -8.62
C GLY A 102 10.13 11.76 -9.15
N GLY A 103 11.27 12.38 -9.48
CA GLY A 103 12.46 11.68 -9.98
C GLY A 103 12.56 11.68 -11.50
N ASN A 104 13.51 10.90 -12.02
CA ASN A 104 13.89 10.92 -13.44
C ASN A 104 13.22 9.80 -14.26
N ARG A 105 12.42 8.95 -13.63
CA ARG A 105 11.73 7.85 -14.32
C ARG A 105 10.32 8.27 -14.71
N THR A 106 9.88 7.76 -15.86
CA THR A 106 8.52 8.00 -16.37
C THR A 106 7.70 6.72 -16.19
N TYR A 107 6.54 6.87 -15.59
CA TYR A 107 5.56 5.80 -15.42
C TYR A 107 4.31 6.12 -16.22
N THR A 108 3.84 5.17 -17.03
CA THR A 108 2.70 5.33 -17.93
C THR A 108 1.48 4.50 -17.51
N SER A 109 1.68 3.55 -16.63
CA SER A 109 0.61 2.68 -16.11
C SER A 109 0.97 2.12 -14.74
N CYS A 110 -0.04 1.64 -14.01
CA CYS A 110 0.15 0.89 -12.79
C CYS A 110 -0.98 -0.12 -12.60
N THR A 111 -0.69 -1.17 -11.83
CA THR A 111 -1.67 -2.15 -11.37
C THR A 111 -1.93 -1.95 -9.88
N ILE A 112 -3.18 -2.07 -9.46
CA ILE A 112 -3.61 -1.87 -8.08
C ILE A 112 -4.07 -3.20 -7.50
N TYR A 113 -3.43 -3.64 -6.43
CA TYR A 113 -3.86 -4.74 -5.58
C TYR A 113 -4.36 -4.19 -4.25
N GLY A 114 -5.15 -4.98 -3.52
CA GLY A 114 -5.60 -4.48 -2.22
C GLY A 114 -6.61 -5.38 -1.54
N PHE A 115 -7.00 -4.97 -0.35
CA PHE A 115 -8.11 -5.52 0.41
C PHE A 115 -8.90 -4.39 1.08
N ASP A 116 -10.13 -4.68 1.47
CA ASP A 116 -11.05 -3.70 2.03
C ASP A 116 -11.96 -4.32 3.10
N TYR A 117 -12.93 -3.55 3.60
CA TYR A 117 -13.87 -4.02 4.62
C TYR A 117 -14.79 -5.16 4.16
N GLN A 118 -14.93 -5.38 2.84
CA GLN A 118 -15.77 -6.44 2.29
C GLN A 118 -15.06 -7.79 2.30
N SER A 119 -13.73 -7.79 2.11
CA SER A 119 -12.94 -9.01 2.07
C SER A 119 -11.50 -8.78 2.50
N PRO A 120 -10.94 -9.67 3.34
CA PRO A 120 -9.50 -9.69 3.63
C PRO A 120 -8.67 -10.22 2.45
N GLU A 121 -9.30 -10.82 1.44
CA GLU A 121 -8.57 -11.36 0.30
C GLU A 121 -7.90 -10.24 -0.50
N ILE A 122 -6.58 -10.36 -0.69
CA ILE A 122 -5.85 -9.46 -1.59
C ILE A 122 -6.18 -9.85 -3.03
N ARG A 123 -6.66 -8.88 -3.77
CA ARG A 123 -7.07 -9.07 -5.17
C ARG A 123 -6.66 -7.88 -6.03
N LYS A 124 -6.66 -8.08 -7.34
CA LYS A 124 -6.52 -6.95 -8.27
C LYS A 124 -7.75 -6.06 -8.14
N MET A 125 -7.55 -4.82 -7.71
CA MET A 125 -8.59 -3.82 -7.48
C MET A 125 -8.80 -2.91 -8.70
N GLY A 126 -7.80 -2.85 -9.58
CA GLY A 126 -7.87 -2.04 -10.80
C GLY A 126 -6.52 -1.85 -11.44
N GLU A 127 -6.51 -0.99 -12.45
CA GLU A 127 -5.31 -0.52 -13.12
C GLU A 127 -5.53 0.90 -13.63
N VAL A 128 -4.45 1.65 -13.74
CA VAL A 128 -4.46 2.97 -14.37
C VAL A 128 -3.57 2.90 -15.60
N ASN A 129 -4.11 3.26 -16.74
CA ASN A 129 -3.39 3.36 -18.00
C ASN A 129 -3.31 4.81 -18.43
N ASN A 130 -2.32 5.13 -19.28
CA ASN A 130 -2.11 6.49 -19.81
C ASN A 130 -1.83 7.53 -18.71
N ILE A 131 -1.00 7.19 -17.72
CA ILE A 131 -0.48 8.18 -16.76
C ILE A 131 0.31 9.24 -17.55
N GLN A 132 -0.01 10.51 -17.34
CA GLN A 132 0.64 11.64 -18.02
C GLN A 132 1.48 12.43 -17.00
N ASN A 133 2.74 12.73 -17.38
CA ASN A 133 3.64 13.52 -16.54
C ASN A 133 3.80 12.97 -15.11
N ASN A 134 3.77 11.65 -14.95
CA ASN A 134 3.83 10.98 -13.63
C ASN A 134 2.73 11.43 -12.63
N TYR A 135 1.59 11.89 -13.15
CA TYR A 135 0.46 12.36 -12.36
C TYR A 135 -0.82 11.62 -12.72
N PHE A 136 -1.58 11.24 -11.70
CA PHE A 136 -2.94 10.73 -11.85
C PHE A 136 -3.74 10.88 -10.55
N GLU A 137 -5.05 10.77 -10.68
CA GLU A 137 -5.97 10.77 -9.54
C GLU A 137 -6.56 9.37 -9.33
N LEU A 138 -6.67 8.98 -8.07
CA LEU A 138 -7.20 7.68 -7.69
C LEU A 138 -8.21 7.85 -6.56
N LYS A 139 -9.41 7.30 -6.75
CA LYS A 139 -10.42 7.19 -5.71
C LYS A 139 -10.13 5.96 -4.86
N ILE A 140 -10.14 6.14 -3.55
CA ILE A 140 -9.88 5.08 -2.58
C ILE A 140 -11.10 4.97 -1.66
N PRO A 141 -11.88 3.89 -1.74
CA PRO A 141 -13.04 3.69 -0.89
C PRO A 141 -12.68 3.74 0.61
N PRO A 142 -13.66 3.94 1.50
CA PRO A 142 -13.43 3.85 2.93
C PRO A 142 -12.83 2.51 3.33
N LEU A 143 -12.05 2.49 4.40
CA LEU A 143 -11.46 1.28 5.00
C LEU A 143 -10.80 0.37 3.95
N THR A 144 -9.93 0.94 3.15
CA THR A 144 -9.27 0.25 2.03
C THR A 144 -7.75 0.40 2.11
N VAL A 145 -7.05 -0.69 1.78
CA VAL A 145 -5.60 -0.72 1.58
C VAL A 145 -5.33 -1.00 0.12
N TYR A 146 -4.62 -0.12 -0.56
CA TYR A 146 -4.13 -0.30 -1.92
C TYR A 146 -2.62 -0.46 -1.95
N HIS A 147 -2.15 -1.43 -2.72
CA HIS A 147 -0.77 -1.59 -3.14
C HIS A 147 -0.71 -1.34 -4.65
N ILE A 148 -0.09 -0.24 -5.03
CA ILE A 148 0.05 0.23 -6.40
C ILE A 148 1.43 -0.18 -6.90
N VAL A 149 1.49 -0.87 -8.03
CA VAL A 149 2.70 -1.39 -8.68
C VAL A 149 2.86 -0.74 -10.03
N PHE A 150 3.95 0.00 -10.21
CA PHE A 150 4.28 0.72 -11.43
C PHE A 150 5.22 -0.07 -12.33
#